data_ecbeb2bb74182bff963c4fc6dc060d4c
#
_entry.id   ecbeb2bb74182bff963c4fc6dc060d4c
#
_cell.length_a   1.000
_cell.length_b   1.000
_cell.length_c   1.000
_cell.angle_alpha   90.00
_cell.angle_beta   90.00
_cell.angle_gamma   90.00
#
_symmetry.space_group_name_H-M   'P 1'
#
loop_
_entity.id
_entity.type
_entity.pdbx_description
1 polymer ?
#
loop_
_entity_poly.entity_id
_entity_poly.type
_entity_poly.pdbx_seq_one_letter_code
_entity_poly.pdbx_strand_id
1 'polypeptide(L)'
;MVKTADGYKAIARIRAGESVLSKDEASGVTGCKPVTARYGNPYQETVYIKVSDGIGNSQTLISNRIHPFYSDGKWIKAEDLKAGSRLLSESGRTQTVRNTVVKPKPLKAYNLTVADWHTYFVKGNRAETEGVWVHNDCPYGNLSDNKSVGEGKKFTPAQKKAIIQENMNRNGGVVKSDQSGEVLVRPKKSQKGITPPPIK
;
A
#
# COMPACT_ATOMS: atom_id res chain seq x y z
N MET A 1 0.61 13.74 -0.21
CA MET A 1 -0.41 14.43 0.58
C MET A 1 -1.66 13.56 0.62
N VAL A 2 -2.38 13.51 1.75
CA VAL A 2 -3.63 12.75 1.93
C VAL A 2 -4.79 13.73 2.07
N LYS A 3 -5.93 13.44 1.45
CA LYS A 3 -7.14 14.25 1.57
C LYS A 3 -7.79 14.04 2.94
N THR A 4 -8.03 15.13 3.65
CA THR A 4 -8.77 15.19 4.92
C THR A 4 -10.02 16.06 4.74
N ALA A 5 -10.86 16.18 5.75
CA ALA A 5 -12.01 17.07 5.72
C ALA A 5 -11.58 18.55 5.49
N ASP A 6 -10.44 18.96 6.05
CA ASP A 6 -9.93 20.32 6.01
C ASP A 6 -8.95 20.60 4.84
N GLY A 7 -8.86 19.70 3.87
CA GLY A 7 -7.93 19.81 2.74
C GLY A 7 -6.87 18.72 2.71
N TYR A 8 -5.65 19.03 2.27
CA TYR A 8 -4.59 18.04 2.11
C TYR A 8 -3.52 18.17 3.19
N LYS A 9 -3.19 17.05 3.83
CA LYS A 9 -2.17 16.95 4.86
C LYS A 9 -1.06 15.96 4.47
N ALA A 10 0.18 16.24 4.86
CA ALA A 10 1.28 15.30 4.63
C ALA A 10 1.01 13.98 5.35
N ILE A 11 1.12 12.84 4.65
CA ILE A 11 0.85 11.51 5.21
C ILE A 11 1.71 11.22 6.46
N ALA A 12 2.95 11.73 6.49
CA ALA A 12 3.85 11.61 7.63
C ALA A 12 3.35 12.35 8.89
N ARG A 13 2.41 13.28 8.74
CA ARG A 13 1.84 14.08 9.84
C ARG A 13 0.45 13.63 10.26
N ILE A 14 -0.18 12.70 9.53
CA ILE A 14 -1.47 12.11 9.91
C ILE A 14 -1.26 11.28 11.19
N ARG A 15 -2.21 11.36 12.11
CA ARG A 15 -2.21 10.61 13.37
C ARG A 15 -3.44 9.72 13.46
N ALA A 16 -3.35 8.65 14.26
CA ALA A 16 -4.52 7.86 14.62
C ALA A 16 -5.57 8.76 15.29
N GLY A 17 -6.84 8.54 14.95
CA GLY A 17 -7.98 9.36 15.35
C GLY A 17 -8.32 10.51 14.40
N GLU A 18 -7.41 10.94 13.52
CA GLU A 18 -7.74 11.91 12.47
C GLU A 18 -8.55 11.26 11.35
N SER A 19 -9.43 12.02 10.71
CA SER A 19 -10.26 11.53 9.61
C SER A 19 -9.68 11.91 8.25
N VAL A 20 -9.74 10.96 7.32
CA VAL A 20 -9.34 11.14 5.92
C VAL A 20 -10.50 10.83 4.99
N LEU A 21 -10.51 11.45 3.81
CA LEU A 21 -11.48 11.10 2.78
C LEU A 21 -11.20 9.68 2.28
N SER A 22 -12.23 8.87 2.32
CA SER A 22 -12.23 7.46 1.93
C SER A 22 -13.41 7.17 1.02
N LYS A 23 -13.37 6.05 0.32
CA LYS A 23 -14.45 5.58 -0.55
C LYS A 23 -14.66 4.09 -0.32
N ASP A 24 -15.92 3.70 -0.15
CA ASP A 24 -16.32 2.30 -0.05
C ASP A 24 -16.27 1.62 -1.43
N GLU A 25 -15.58 0.49 -1.52
CA GLU A 25 -15.50 -0.29 -2.76
C GLU A 25 -16.84 -0.87 -3.20
N ALA A 26 -17.64 -1.31 -2.24
CA ALA A 26 -18.89 -2.03 -2.54
C ALA A 26 -20.01 -1.08 -2.97
N SER A 27 -20.21 0.02 -2.25
CA SER A 27 -21.28 0.96 -2.50
C SER A 27 -20.88 2.16 -3.36
N GLY A 28 -19.56 2.43 -3.48
CA GLY A 28 -19.05 3.62 -4.15
C GLY A 28 -19.25 4.93 -3.37
N VAL A 29 -19.79 4.86 -2.17
CA VAL A 29 -20.01 6.02 -1.29
C VAL A 29 -18.67 6.59 -0.82
N THR A 30 -18.55 7.92 -0.83
CA THR A 30 -17.37 8.65 -0.37
C THR A 30 -17.70 9.37 0.94
N GLY A 31 -16.80 9.31 1.92
CA GLY A 31 -16.98 9.98 3.21
C GLY A 31 -15.68 10.00 4.02
N CYS A 32 -15.68 10.77 5.10
CA CYS A 32 -14.54 10.82 6.01
C CYS A 32 -14.57 9.62 6.97
N LYS A 33 -13.44 8.92 7.07
CA LYS A 33 -13.26 7.77 7.96
C LYS A 33 -12.03 7.96 8.85
N PRO A 34 -12.09 7.52 10.12
CA PRO A 34 -10.97 7.68 11.04
C PRO A 34 -9.78 6.80 10.64
N VAL A 35 -8.59 7.35 10.79
CA VAL A 35 -7.33 6.60 10.70
C VAL A 35 -7.13 5.86 12.02
N THR A 36 -6.99 4.54 11.98
CA THR A 36 -6.75 3.70 13.16
C THR A 36 -5.27 3.48 13.41
N ALA A 37 -4.45 3.48 12.35
CA ALA A 37 -3.00 3.36 12.47
C ALA A 37 -2.26 4.05 11.30
N ARG A 38 -1.00 4.43 11.54
CA ARG A 38 -0.07 4.91 10.52
C ARG A 38 1.25 4.17 10.65
N TYR A 39 1.70 3.61 9.55
CA TYR A 39 2.97 2.89 9.46
C TYR A 39 3.97 3.67 8.60
N GLY A 40 5.26 3.50 8.87
CA GLY A 40 6.33 4.08 8.07
C GLY A 40 7.44 3.04 7.88
N ASN A 41 7.53 2.47 6.68
CA ASN A 41 8.47 1.41 6.35
C ASN A 41 9.56 1.89 5.39
N PRO A 42 10.82 1.46 5.60
CA PRO A 42 11.90 1.72 4.64
C PRO A 42 11.80 0.76 3.46
N TYR A 43 12.06 1.29 2.27
CA TYR A 43 12.17 0.55 1.01
C TYR A 43 13.46 0.94 0.31
N GLN A 44 14.07 0.02 -0.45
CA GLN A 44 15.30 0.30 -1.20
C GLN A 44 15.05 0.99 -2.53
N GLU A 45 13.81 0.93 -3.01
CA GLU A 45 13.41 1.46 -4.31
C GLU A 45 12.22 2.42 -4.17
N THR A 46 12.15 3.34 -5.09
CA THR A 46 11.07 4.34 -5.19
C THR A 46 10.41 4.25 -6.55
N VAL A 47 9.08 4.16 -6.58
CA VAL A 47 8.27 4.26 -7.80
C VAL A 47 7.79 5.70 -7.97
N TYR A 48 8.05 6.28 -9.13
CA TYR A 48 7.58 7.59 -9.55
C TYR A 48 6.52 7.41 -10.63
N ILE A 49 5.30 7.85 -10.35
CA ILE A 49 4.16 7.74 -11.26
C ILE A 49 3.77 9.16 -11.66
N LYS A 50 4.04 9.53 -12.92
CA LYS A 50 3.61 10.83 -13.46
C LYS A 50 2.21 10.69 -14.04
N VAL A 51 1.26 11.51 -13.56
CA VAL A 51 -0.13 11.52 -14.02
C VAL A 51 -0.56 12.91 -14.46
N SER A 52 -1.56 13.00 -15.33
CA SER A 52 -2.16 14.23 -15.83
C SER A 52 -3.67 14.15 -15.75
N ASP A 53 -4.32 15.26 -15.40
CA ASP A 53 -5.80 15.41 -15.35
C ASP A 53 -6.45 15.67 -16.73
N GLY A 54 -5.62 15.83 -17.77
CA GLY A 54 -6.12 16.09 -19.14
C GLY A 54 -6.47 17.54 -19.45
N ILE A 55 -6.45 18.44 -18.46
CA ILE A 55 -6.77 19.87 -18.63
C ILE A 55 -5.56 20.79 -18.38
N GLY A 56 -4.36 20.21 -18.39
CA GLY A 56 -3.10 20.96 -18.30
C GLY A 56 -2.32 20.72 -17.01
N ASN A 57 -2.91 20.17 -15.96
CA ASN A 57 -2.20 19.92 -14.72
C ASN A 57 -1.60 18.51 -14.69
N SER A 58 -0.52 18.38 -13.96
CA SER A 58 0.14 17.09 -13.74
C SER A 58 0.69 16.99 -12.32
N GLN A 59 0.86 15.76 -11.85
CA GLN A 59 1.49 15.46 -10.58
C GLN A 59 2.42 14.26 -10.70
N THR A 60 3.34 14.15 -9.75
CA THR A 60 4.14 12.94 -9.55
C THR A 60 3.77 12.33 -8.22
N LEU A 61 3.24 11.13 -8.25
CA LEU A 61 3.01 10.31 -7.07
C LEU A 61 4.30 9.53 -6.77
N ILE A 62 4.63 9.42 -5.49
CA ILE A 62 5.80 8.68 -5.01
C ILE A 62 5.30 7.53 -4.14
N SER A 63 5.68 6.31 -4.47
CA SER A 63 5.20 5.10 -3.83
C SER A 63 6.30 4.05 -3.68
N ASN A 64 6.02 3.02 -2.88
CA ASN A 64 6.72 1.73 -2.99
C ASN A 64 6.15 0.95 -4.19
N ARG A 65 6.75 -0.19 -4.53
CA ARG A 65 6.36 -0.99 -5.71
C ARG A 65 4.96 -1.59 -5.61
N ILE A 66 4.57 -2.03 -4.42
CA ILE A 66 3.40 -2.90 -4.20
C ILE A 66 2.12 -2.15 -3.82
N HIS A 67 2.19 -0.84 -3.55
CA HIS A 67 1.03 -0.06 -3.09
C HIS A 67 -0.07 -0.04 -4.16
N PRO A 68 -1.33 -0.38 -3.81
CA PRO A 68 -2.40 -0.49 -4.80
C PRO A 68 -3.01 0.88 -5.14
N PHE A 69 -3.19 1.11 -6.42
CA PHE A 69 -3.92 2.24 -7.01
C PHE A 69 -5.16 1.72 -7.74
N TYR A 70 -6.29 2.37 -7.59
CA TYR A 70 -7.49 2.00 -8.34
C TYR A 70 -7.40 2.55 -9.76
N SER A 71 -7.35 1.65 -10.73
CA SER A 71 -7.22 1.99 -12.15
C SER A 71 -8.08 1.06 -13.00
N ASP A 72 -8.87 1.65 -13.91
CA ASP A 72 -9.65 0.92 -14.90
C ASP A 72 -10.50 -0.21 -14.27
N GLY A 73 -11.14 0.07 -13.13
CA GLY A 73 -12.06 -0.85 -12.45
C GLY A 73 -11.41 -1.89 -11.54
N LYS A 74 -10.09 -1.80 -11.27
CA LYS A 74 -9.37 -2.76 -10.43
C LYS A 74 -8.21 -2.15 -9.67
N TRP A 75 -7.72 -2.86 -8.64
CA TRP A 75 -6.51 -2.51 -7.91
C TRP A 75 -5.27 -2.97 -8.66
N ILE A 76 -4.36 -2.03 -8.96
CA ILE A 76 -3.11 -2.28 -9.67
C ILE A 76 -1.94 -1.80 -8.79
N LYS A 77 -0.90 -2.61 -8.66
CA LYS A 77 0.32 -2.22 -7.94
C LYS A 77 0.99 -1.04 -8.63
N ALA A 78 1.63 -0.18 -7.85
CA ALA A 78 2.32 1.01 -8.35
C ALA A 78 3.32 0.67 -9.49
N GLU A 79 4.08 -0.42 -9.37
CA GLU A 79 5.05 -0.87 -10.37
C GLU A 79 4.44 -1.35 -11.68
N ASP A 80 3.19 -1.83 -11.64
CA ASP A 80 2.47 -2.40 -12.79
C ASP A 80 1.65 -1.35 -13.56
N LEU A 81 1.55 -0.13 -13.05
CA LEU A 81 0.87 0.97 -13.74
C LEU A 81 1.63 1.35 -15.03
N LYS A 82 0.91 1.44 -16.13
CA LYS A 82 1.45 1.73 -17.46
C LYS A 82 0.95 3.07 -17.98
N ALA A 83 1.66 3.65 -18.94
CA ALA A 83 1.15 4.80 -19.67
C ALA A 83 -0.24 4.49 -20.25
N GLY A 84 -1.20 5.41 -20.06
CA GLY A 84 -2.60 5.22 -20.41
C GLY A 84 -3.50 4.68 -19.30
N SER A 85 -2.98 4.06 -18.22
CA SER A 85 -3.78 3.67 -17.06
C SER A 85 -4.54 4.87 -16.48
N ARG A 86 -5.82 4.71 -16.12
CA ARG A 86 -6.68 5.78 -15.64
C ARG A 86 -6.96 5.62 -14.15
N LEU A 87 -6.33 6.45 -13.33
CA LEU A 87 -6.50 6.46 -11.89
C LEU A 87 -7.75 7.24 -11.50
N LEU A 88 -8.62 6.67 -10.67
CA LEU A 88 -9.83 7.32 -10.17
C LEU A 88 -9.46 8.43 -9.17
N SER A 89 -10.04 9.63 -9.37
CA SER A 89 -9.88 10.79 -8.49
C SER A 89 -11.01 10.92 -7.47
N GLU A 90 -10.82 11.78 -6.49
CA GLU A 90 -11.80 12.05 -5.42
C GLU A 90 -13.14 12.58 -5.94
N SER A 91 -13.17 13.28 -7.07
CA SER A 91 -14.37 13.76 -7.73
C SER A 91 -15.07 12.72 -8.62
N GLY A 92 -14.52 11.51 -8.74
CA GLY A 92 -15.00 10.50 -9.69
C GLY A 92 -14.42 10.63 -11.10
N ARG A 93 -13.69 11.72 -11.40
CA ARG A 93 -12.93 11.86 -12.66
C ARG A 93 -11.71 10.95 -12.65
N THR A 94 -11.05 10.84 -13.79
CA THR A 94 -9.82 10.05 -13.90
C THR A 94 -8.62 10.92 -14.25
N GLN A 95 -7.45 10.52 -13.75
CA GLN A 95 -6.14 11.06 -14.16
C GLN A 95 -5.37 9.97 -14.89
N THR A 96 -4.77 10.33 -16.02
CA THR A 96 -4.07 9.37 -16.88
C THR A 96 -2.59 9.29 -16.52
N VAL A 97 -2.11 8.09 -16.29
CA VAL A 97 -0.68 7.80 -16.10
C VAL A 97 0.08 8.13 -17.39
N ARG A 98 1.09 8.95 -17.31
CA ARG A 98 1.97 9.30 -18.42
C ARG A 98 3.20 8.41 -18.48
N ASN A 99 3.80 8.13 -17.33
CA ASN A 99 4.85 7.14 -17.21
C ASN A 99 4.97 6.65 -15.75
N THR A 100 5.57 5.48 -15.59
CA THR A 100 5.96 4.90 -14.29
C THR A 100 7.43 4.52 -14.36
N VAL A 101 8.21 4.96 -13.36
CA VAL A 101 9.65 4.70 -13.29
C VAL A 101 10.00 4.18 -11.90
N VAL A 102 10.63 3.02 -11.84
CA VAL A 102 11.24 2.49 -10.61
C VAL A 102 12.70 2.92 -10.57
N LYS A 103 13.13 3.50 -9.45
CA LYS A 103 14.53 3.91 -9.24
C LYS A 103 15.12 3.26 -8.00
N PRO A 104 16.39 2.86 -8.00
CA PRO A 104 17.13 2.36 -6.85
C PRO A 104 17.45 3.52 -5.89
N LYS A 105 16.41 4.09 -5.32
CA LYS A 105 16.49 5.21 -4.38
C LYS A 105 15.73 4.85 -3.11
N PRO A 106 16.37 4.88 -1.94
CA PRO A 106 15.71 4.60 -0.67
C PRO A 106 14.50 5.51 -0.43
N LEU A 107 13.42 4.92 0.05
CA LEU A 107 12.17 5.59 0.37
C LEU A 107 11.71 5.17 1.76
N LYS A 108 11.37 6.14 2.61
CA LYS A 108 10.50 5.89 3.76
C LYS A 108 9.06 6.14 3.32
N ALA A 109 8.36 5.07 2.95
CA ALA A 109 6.94 5.15 2.58
C ALA A 109 6.06 5.05 3.82
N TYR A 110 4.95 5.80 3.80
CA TYR A 110 3.93 5.75 4.83
C TYR A 110 2.66 5.13 4.27
N ASN A 111 1.95 4.38 5.12
CA ASN A 111 0.63 3.84 4.85
C ASN A 111 -0.30 4.11 6.04
N LEU A 112 -1.61 4.18 5.78
CA LEU A 112 -2.63 4.43 6.79
C LEU A 112 -3.57 3.23 6.87
N THR A 113 -3.95 2.82 8.07
CA THR A 113 -5.14 1.98 8.24
C THR A 113 -6.33 2.91 8.45
N VAL A 114 -7.29 2.84 7.54
CA VAL A 114 -8.54 3.61 7.58
C VAL A 114 -9.66 2.66 7.97
N ALA A 115 -10.46 3.07 8.95
CA ALA A 115 -11.55 2.24 9.45
C ALA A 115 -12.58 1.93 8.35
N ASP A 116 -13.20 0.78 8.44
CA ASP A 116 -14.28 0.24 7.60
C ASP A 116 -13.90 0.03 6.14
N TRP A 117 -13.47 1.07 5.43
CA TRP A 117 -13.30 1.06 3.97
C TRP A 117 -11.88 0.80 3.49
N HIS A 118 -10.87 0.91 4.36
CA HIS A 118 -9.46 0.62 4.06
C HIS A 118 -8.87 1.34 2.83
N THR A 119 -9.46 2.46 2.42
CA THR A 119 -9.06 3.25 1.27
C THR A 119 -8.87 4.72 1.63
N TYR A 120 -8.16 5.48 0.82
CA TYR A 120 -8.04 6.92 0.97
C TYR A 120 -7.56 7.57 -0.34
N PHE A 121 -7.50 8.91 -0.37
CA PHE A 121 -7.06 9.65 -1.55
C PHE A 121 -5.73 10.34 -1.29
N VAL A 122 -4.81 10.18 -2.26
CA VAL A 122 -3.46 10.76 -2.20
C VAL A 122 -3.13 11.60 -3.41
N LYS A 123 -2.34 12.66 -3.21
CA LYS A 123 -1.75 13.42 -4.31
C LYS A 123 -0.27 13.73 -4.08
N GLY A 124 0.40 14.15 -5.14
CA GLY A 124 1.76 14.67 -5.10
C GLY A 124 1.85 15.93 -4.22
N ASN A 125 3.05 16.21 -3.71
CA ASN A 125 3.30 17.44 -2.98
C ASN A 125 3.21 18.64 -3.93
N ARG A 126 2.56 19.72 -3.50
CA ARG A 126 2.38 20.98 -4.25
C ARG A 126 1.69 20.81 -5.63
N ALA A 127 0.93 19.74 -5.82
CA ALA A 127 0.18 19.53 -7.06
C ALA A 127 -1.16 20.26 -7.02
N GLU A 128 -1.57 20.82 -8.17
CA GLU A 128 -2.90 21.43 -8.35
C GLU A 128 -3.99 20.40 -8.67
N THR A 129 -3.59 19.16 -9.00
CA THR A 129 -4.52 18.07 -9.30
C THR A 129 -5.20 17.52 -8.05
N GLU A 130 -6.28 16.79 -8.26
CA GLU A 130 -6.99 16.06 -7.20
C GLU A 130 -6.19 14.83 -6.71
N GLY A 131 -6.58 14.31 -5.54
CA GLY A 131 -6.09 13.03 -5.04
C GLY A 131 -6.61 11.86 -5.86
N VAL A 132 -5.78 10.84 -6.02
CA VAL A 132 -6.15 9.56 -6.62
C VAL A 132 -6.45 8.52 -5.55
N TRP A 133 -7.34 7.60 -5.85
CA TRP A 133 -7.82 6.59 -4.94
C TRP A 133 -6.81 5.46 -4.78
N VAL A 134 -6.44 5.18 -3.53
CA VAL A 134 -5.49 4.13 -3.16
C VAL A 134 -6.08 3.26 -2.05
N HIS A 135 -5.63 2.02 -1.99
CA HIS A 135 -6.03 1.09 -0.95
C HIS A 135 -4.97 1.02 0.15
N ASN A 136 -5.42 0.99 1.39
CA ASN A 136 -4.60 0.49 2.47
C ASN A 136 -4.65 -1.04 2.41
N ASP A 137 -3.78 -1.63 1.62
CA ASP A 137 -3.70 -3.08 1.60
C ASP A 137 -3.19 -3.59 2.96
N CYS A 138 -4.13 -4.00 3.81
CA CYS A 138 -3.84 -5.04 4.78
C CYS A 138 -4.01 -6.35 3.99
N PRO A 139 -2.95 -6.95 3.47
CA PRO A 139 -3.02 -8.12 2.60
C PRO A 139 -3.73 -9.31 3.25
N TYR A 140 -4.06 -9.18 4.51
CA TYR A 140 -4.67 -10.20 5.37
C TYR A 140 -5.96 -9.71 6.05
N GLY A 141 -6.55 -8.61 5.57
CA GLY A 141 -7.78 -8.02 6.17
C GLY A 141 -9.01 -8.92 6.05
N ASN A 142 -9.00 -9.89 5.13
CA ASN A 142 -10.03 -10.92 4.99
C ASN A 142 -9.82 -12.12 5.93
N LEU A 143 -8.68 -12.20 6.63
CA LEU A 143 -8.46 -13.26 7.61
C LEU A 143 -9.10 -12.85 8.94
N SER A 144 -10.01 -13.68 9.43
CA SER A 144 -10.65 -13.45 10.73
C SER A 144 -9.63 -13.53 11.87
N ASP A 145 -9.62 -12.51 12.70
CA ASP A 145 -8.85 -12.52 13.93
C ASP A 145 -9.45 -13.48 14.96
N ASN A 146 -8.60 -14.30 15.54
CA ASN A 146 -9.01 -15.09 16.70
C ASN A 146 -9.15 -14.14 17.91
N LYS A 147 -10.16 -14.35 18.75
CA LYS A 147 -10.42 -13.59 20.00
C LYS A 147 -9.21 -13.48 20.95
N SER A 148 -8.18 -14.31 20.76
CA SER A 148 -6.93 -14.29 21.54
C SER A 148 -5.86 -13.36 20.95
N VAL A 149 -6.10 -12.70 19.82
CA VAL A 149 -5.18 -11.76 19.18
C VAL A 149 -5.38 -10.37 19.78
N GLY A 150 -4.28 -9.68 20.03
CA GLY A 150 -4.27 -8.32 20.52
C GLY A 150 -2.91 -7.72 20.38
N GLU A 151 -2.81 -6.42 20.57
CA GLU A 151 -1.57 -5.66 20.48
C GLU A 151 -0.48 -6.31 21.36
N GLY A 152 0.71 -6.54 20.77
CA GLY A 152 1.85 -7.18 21.44
C GLY A 152 1.80 -8.71 21.55
N LYS A 153 0.74 -9.38 21.10
CA LYS A 153 0.66 -10.85 21.12
C LYS A 153 1.26 -11.48 19.85
N LYS A 154 1.91 -12.62 20.01
CA LYS A 154 2.47 -13.38 18.88
C LYS A 154 1.33 -14.11 18.13
N PHE A 155 1.41 -14.13 16.81
CA PHE A 155 0.51 -14.94 15.97
C PHE A 155 0.56 -16.42 16.34
N THR A 156 -0.61 -17.04 16.45
CA THR A 156 -0.76 -18.49 16.61
C THR A 156 -0.26 -19.26 15.38
N PRO A 157 0.07 -20.55 15.49
CA PRO A 157 0.44 -21.36 14.33
C PRO A 157 -0.62 -21.37 13.22
N ALA A 158 -1.90 -21.38 13.58
CA ALA A 158 -3.01 -21.35 12.62
C ALA A 158 -3.05 -20.01 11.85
N GLN A 159 -2.91 -18.88 12.55
CA GLN A 159 -2.85 -17.56 11.92
C GLN A 159 -1.63 -17.42 11.01
N LYS A 160 -0.45 -17.87 11.44
CA LYS A 160 0.74 -17.88 10.57
C LYS A 160 0.51 -18.68 9.30
N LYS A 161 -0.15 -19.86 9.41
CA LYS A 161 -0.50 -20.68 8.25
C LYS A 161 -1.48 -19.97 7.31
N ALA A 162 -2.51 -19.32 7.86
CA ALA A 162 -3.50 -18.58 7.08
C ALA A 162 -2.86 -17.38 6.35
N ILE A 163 -2.01 -16.61 7.04
CA ILE A 163 -1.25 -15.48 6.47
C ILE A 163 -0.35 -15.95 5.31
N ILE A 164 0.39 -17.05 5.51
CA ILE A 164 1.26 -17.62 4.47
C ILE A 164 0.44 -18.08 3.26
N GLN A 165 -0.69 -18.76 3.50
CA GLN A 165 -1.57 -19.24 2.44
C GLN A 165 -2.14 -18.08 1.63
N GLU A 166 -2.62 -17.04 2.30
CA GLU A 166 -3.15 -15.85 1.64
C GLU A 166 -2.07 -15.12 0.82
N ASN A 167 -0.85 -15.00 1.38
CA ASN A 167 0.29 -14.45 0.66
C ASN A 167 0.61 -15.26 -0.61
N MET A 168 0.58 -16.59 -0.53
CA MET A 168 0.78 -17.47 -1.69
C MET A 168 -0.33 -17.31 -2.73
N ASN A 169 -1.60 -17.25 -2.31
CA ASN A 169 -2.74 -17.06 -3.20
C ASN A 169 -2.59 -15.78 -4.04
N ARG A 170 -2.16 -14.68 -3.41
CA ARG A 170 -1.95 -13.38 -4.06
C ARG A 170 -0.73 -13.32 -4.97
N ASN A 171 0.25 -14.19 -4.76
CA ASN A 171 1.54 -14.16 -5.43
C ASN A 171 1.79 -15.37 -6.34
N GLY A 172 0.74 -16.04 -6.82
CA GLY A 172 0.86 -17.13 -7.78
C GLY A 172 1.54 -18.39 -7.20
N GLY A 173 1.30 -18.67 -5.92
CA GLY A 173 1.80 -19.88 -5.24
C GLY A 173 3.16 -19.73 -4.56
N VAL A 174 3.77 -18.55 -4.58
CA VAL A 174 5.04 -18.26 -3.89
C VAL A 174 4.83 -17.30 -2.74
N VAL A 175 5.61 -17.45 -1.65
CA VAL A 175 5.58 -16.51 -0.55
C VAL A 175 6.48 -15.32 -0.89
N LYS A 176 5.94 -14.11 -0.85
CA LYS A 176 6.70 -12.87 -1.05
C LYS A 176 6.67 -12.00 0.20
N SER A 177 7.73 -11.22 0.39
CA SER A 177 7.76 -10.18 1.40
C SER A 177 6.76 -9.07 1.07
N ASP A 178 5.86 -8.77 1.99
CA ASP A 178 4.94 -7.63 1.84
C ASP A 178 5.66 -6.27 1.92
N GLN A 179 6.92 -6.27 2.37
CA GLN A 179 7.74 -5.07 2.45
C GLN A 179 8.57 -4.82 1.19
N SER A 180 9.24 -5.87 0.67
CA SER A 180 10.17 -5.74 -0.45
C SER A 180 9.65 -6.33 -1.76
N GLY A 181 8.61 -7.17 -1.72
CA GLY A 181 8.13 -7.94 -2.87
C GLY A 181 9.01 -9.13 -3.24
N GLU A 182 10.13 -9.33 -2.54
CA GLU A 182 11.05 -10.44 -2.80
C GLU A 182 10.45 -11.79 -2.43
N VAL A 183 10.79 -12.83 -3.18
CA VAL A 183 10.38 -14.22 -2.87
C VAL A 183 11.09 -14.69 -1.61
N LEU A 184 10.30 -15.08 -0.62
CA LEU A 184 10.80 -15.64 0.64
C LEU A 184 11.00 -17.14 0.49
N VAL A 185 12.26 -17.58 0.49
CA VAL A 185 12.62 -19.00 0.48
C VAL A 185 12.65 -19.50 1.94
N ARG A 186 11.98 -20.64 2.22
CA ARG A 186 12.13 -21.27 3.54
C ARG A 186 13.61 -21.59 3.75
N PRO A 187 14.23 -21.20 4.87
CA PRO A 187 15.57 -21.67 5.20
C PRO A 187 15.52 -23.20 5.24
N LYS A 188 16.42 -23.86 4.51
CA LYS A 188 16.61 -25.30 4.63
C LYS A 188 16.85 -25.59 6.10
N LYS A 189 16.13 -26.53 6.70
CA LYS A 189 16.45 -27.01 8.07
C LYS A 189 17.94 -27.30 8.07
N SER A 190 18.71 -26.58 8.90
CA SER A 190 20.13 -26.88 9.08
C SER A 190 20.21 -28.32 9.50
N GLN A 191 20.90 -29.15 8.72
CA GLN A 191 21.32 -30.46 9.22
C GLN A 191 22.15 -30.21 10.47
N LYS A 192 21.73 -30.78 11.59
CA LYS A 192 22.55 -30.80 12.80
C LYS A 192 23.92 -31.36 12.42
N GLY A 193 24.97 -30.59 12.52
CA GLY A 193 26.33 -31.11 12.46
C GLY A 193 27.36 -30.40 11.57
N ILE A 194 27.20 -29.14 11.19
CA ILE A 194 28.32 -28.41 10.54
C ILE A 194 28.55 -27.13 11.33
N THR A 195 29.60 -27.15 12.14
CA THR A 195 30.19 -25.95 12.78
C THR A 195 30.81 -25.11 11.65
N PRO A 196 30.48 -23.82 11.49
CA PRO A 196 31.18 -22.98 10.53
C PRO A 196 32.64 -22.79 10.95
N PRO A 197 33.61 -22.71 10.02
CA PRO A 197 34.99 -22.44 10.32
C PRO A 197 35.15 -21.03 10.91
N PRO A 198 36.15 -20.78 11.78
CA PRO A 198 36.36 -19.47 12.36
C PRO A 198 36.78 -18.47 11.30
N ILE A 199 36.15 -17.29 11.35
CA ILE A 199 36.49 -16.13 10.51
C ILE A 199 37.91 -15.65 10.94
N LYS A 200 38.84 -15.63 9.97
CA LYS A 200 40.15 -14.98 10.12
C LYS A 200 40.03 -13.50 9.77
#